data_f886e308d128543ca04b8b13210a8ffd
#
_entry.id   f886e308d128543ca04b8b13210a8ffd
#
_cell.length_a   1.000
_cell.length_b   1.000
_cell.length_c   1.000
_cell.angle_alpha   90.00
_cell.angle_beta   90.00
_cell.angle_gamma   90.00
#
_symmetry.space_group_name_H-M   'P 1'
#
loop_
_entity.id
_entity.type
_entity.pdbx_description
1 polymer ?
#
loop_
_entity_poly.entity_id
_entity_poly.type
_entity_poly.pdbx_seq_one_letter_code
_entity_poly.pdbx_strand_id
1 'polypeptide(L)'
;MSAITSTEPRTIPAHPAFAPNDGGDQRTVFRGVDWHTYNQLSEATGEGQHVRLIYDGKDLEIMVTGYVHEYLKELLGKIVSAVIMGRDLDSVGSGETTWKTEIRGLEADLTYCFEPEKIRMAKAALARLSKDPADYPRPDLAIEIDMSPPQVDRPAIYTDLGVAEVWRLVQGRVLIIEQLQADGSYVSVEESRYLQVRAEDILRWLNEAATEREATWSRRLIQWAMGLGHQA
;
A
#
# COMPACT_ATOMS: atom_id res chain seq x y z
N MET A 1 1.88 -40.26 24.36
CA MET A 1 3.02 -39.73 23.62
C MET A 1 2.47 -38.81 22.56
N SER A 2 2.42 -37.49 22.84
CA SER A 2 1.95 -36.49 21.88
C SER A 2 3.12 -36.07 21.01
N ALA A 3 2.95 -36.18 19.71
CA ALA A 3 3.93 -35.69 18.72
C ALA A 3 3.90 -34.14 18.68
N ILE A 4 5.04 -33.56 19.00
CA ILE A 4 5.27 -32.12 18.81
C ILE A 4 5.52 -31.91 17.31
N THR A 5 4.53 -31.34 16.62
CA THR A 5 4.69 -30.91 15.22
C THR A 5 5.65 -29.70 15.21
N SER A 6 6.85 -29.92 14.72
CA SER A 6 7.83 -28.87 14.41
C SER A 6 7.28 -28.01 13.29
N THR A 7 6.92 -26.77 13.59
CA THR A 7 6.59 -25.76 12.58
C THR A 7 7.92 -25.25 12.01
N GLU A 8 8.24 -25.59 10.77
CA GLU A 8 9.37 -24.99 10.06
C GLU A 8 9.20 -23.48 9.99
N PRO A 9 10.30 -22.69 10.14
CA PRO A 9 10.21 -21.24 10.03
C PRO A 9 9.78 -20.86 8.60
N ARG A 10 8.68 -20.08 8.49
CA ARG A 10 8.24 -19.50 7.22
C ARG A 10 9.39 -18.72 6.59
N THR A 11 9.79 -19.12 5.40
CA THR A 11 10.78 -18.37 4.60
C THR A 11 10.09 -17.09 4.12
N ILE A 12 10.47 -15.95 4.67
CA ILE A 12 10.07 -14.63 4.15
C ILE A 12 10.67 -14.54 2.74
N PRO A 13 9.89 -14.21 1.69
CA PRO A 13 10.44 -14.00 0.37
C PRO A 13 11.59 -13.00 0.45
N ALA A 14 12.73 -13.31 -0.15
CA ALA A 14 13.88 -12.42 -0.15
C ALA A 14 13.48 -11.09 -0.79
N HIS A 15 13.50 -10.01 0.00
CA HIS A 15 13.32 -8.67 -0.55
C HIS A 15 14.40 -8.40 -1.60
N PRO A 16 14.06 -7.75 -2.74
CA PRO A 16 15.09 -7.29 -3.66
C PRO A 16 16.11 -6.46 -2.89
N ALA A 17 17.39 -6.67 -3.20
CA ALA A 17 18.48 -6.00 -2.48
C ALA A 17 18.34 -4.48 -2.61
N PHE A 18 18.20 -3.79 -1.48
CA PHE A 18 18.22 -2.34 -1.45
C PHE A 18 19.65 -1.83 -1.73
N ALA A 19 19.76 -0.82 -2.60
CA ALA A 19 21.01 -0.10 -2.77
C ALA A 19 21.37 0.67 -1.48
N PRO A 20 22.64 0.97 -1.22
CA PRO A 20 23.04 1.82 -0.10
C PRO A 20 22.26 3.13 -0.12
N ASN A 21 21.86 3.58 1.05
CA ASN A 21 20.90 4.67 1.24
C ASN A 21 21.57 6.03 0.98
N ASP A 22 21.23 6.65 -0.15
CA ASP A 22 21.65 8.00 -0.55
C ASP A 22 20.46 8.96 -0.68
N GLY A 23 19.57 8.99 0.32
CA GLY A 23 18.41 9.89 0.39
C GLY A 23 17.05 9.21 0.42
N GLY A 24 16.99 7.94 0.82
CA GLY A 24 15.74 7.22 1.07
C GLY A 24 15.01 7.69 2.33
N ASP A 25 13.87 7.06 2.62
CA ASP A 25 13.10 7.31 3.84
C ASP A 25 13.96 7.08 5.08
N GLN A 26 13.80 7.97 6.07
CA GLN A 26 14.43 7.78 7.36
C GLN A 26 13.56 6.87 8.22
N ARG A 27 14.16 5.80 8.75
CA ARG A 27 13.45 4.83 9.58
C ARG A 27 14.13 4.67 10.92
N THR A 28 13.31 4.61 11.97
CA THR A 28 13.75 4.32 13.34
C THR A 28 12.84 3.25 13.93
N VAL A 29 13.41 2.23 14.56
CA VAL A 29 12.64 1.13 15.14
C VAL A 29 12.80 1.11 16.65
N PHE A 30 11.68 1.06 17.35
CA PHE A 30 11.59 0.84 18.79
C PHE A 30 11.12 -0.60 19.03
N ARG A 31 11.93 -1.37 19.72
CA ARG A 31 11.64 -2.77 20.04
C ARG A 31 10.85 -2.93 21.32
N GLY A 32 9.90 -3.87 21.32
CA GLY A 32 9.13 -4.21 22.51
C GLY A 32 8.17 -3.11 22.95
N VAL A 33 7.62 -2.35 22.04
CA VAL A 33 6.59 -1.33 22.29
C VAL A 33 5.25 -2.02 22.53
N ASP A 34 4.49 -1.58 23.53
CA ASP A 34 3.14 -2.08 23.75
C ASP A 34 2.08 -1.32 22.93
N TRP A 35 0.91 -1.93 22.79
CA TRP A 35 -0.22 -1.39 22.03
C TRP A 35 -0.69 -0.02 22.55
N HIS A 36 -0.63 0.20 23.88
CA HIS A 36 -1.04 1.44 24.48
C HIS A 36 -0.12 2.60 24.07
N THR A 37 1.19 2.37 24.13
CA THR A 37 2.21 3.35 23.69
C THR A 37 2.06 3.67 22.20
N TYR A 38 1.87 2.66 21.36
CA TYR A 38 1.61 2.88 19.92
C TYR A 38 0.38 3.77 19.69
N ASN A 39 -0.75 3.49 20.36
CA ASN A 39 -1.96 4.28 20.20
C ASN A 39 -1.78 5.73 20.67
N GLN A 40 -1.13 5.96 21.79
CA GLN A 40 -0.83 7.32 22.27
C GLN A 40 0.03 8.11 21.26
N LEU A 41 1.04 7.47 20.66
CA LEU A 41 1.87 8.11 19.65
C LEU A 41 1.07 8.37 18.36
N SER A 42 0.27 7.41 17.91
CA SER A 42 -0.58 7.55 16.72
C SER A 42 -1.61 8.68 16.86
N GLU A 43 -2.23 8.82 18.03
CA GLU A 43 -3.16 9.92 18.32
C GLU A 43 -2.44 11.28 18.40
N ALA A 44 -1.24 11.30 18.99
CA ALA A 44 -0.45 12.53 19.13
C ALA A 44 0.13 13.01 17.80
N THR A 45 0.53 12.09 16.92
CA THR A 45 1.06 12.40 15.58
C THR A 45 -0.06 12.87 14.65
N GLY A 46 -1.24 12.23 14.71
CA GLY A 46 -2.34 12.47 13.78
C GLY A 46 -2.04 11.94 12.38
N GLU A 47 -3.00 12.10 11.46
CA GLU A 47 -2.87 11.71 10.05
C GLU A 47 -2.33 12.86 9.19
N GLY A 48 -1.78 12.52 8.02
CA GLY A 48 -1.33 13.50 7.02
C GLY A 48 -0.04 14.24 7.36
N GLN A 49 0.77 13.71 8.27
CA GLN A 49 2.14 14.15 8.54
C GLN A 49 3.10 13.33 7.66
N HIS A 50 4.30 13.85 7.37
CA HIS A 50 5.36 13.06 6.71
C HIS A 50 5.97 11.98 7.61
N VAL A 51 5.29 11.65 8.70
CA VAL A 51 5.69 10.67 9.71
C VAL A 51 4.68 9.54 9.69
N ARG A 52 5.15 8.34 9.36
CA ARG A 52 4.37 7.10 9.34
C ARG A 52 4.67 6.27 10.57
N LEU A 53 3.67 5.76 11.22
CA LEU A 53 3.78 4.83 12.34
C LEU A 53 3.32 3.45 11.90
N ILE A 54 4.21 2.46 12.00
CA ILE A 54 3.95 1.09 11.59
C ILE A 54 4.24 0.18 12.78
N TYR A 55 3.21 -0.53 13.27
CA TYR A 55 3.29 -1.36 14.46
C TYR A 55 2.83 -2.78 14.18
N ASP A 56 3.70 -3.77 14.33
CA ASP A 56 3.44 -5.18 14.01
C ASP A 56 2.89 -6.01 15.19
N GLY A 57 2.56 -5.35 16.31
CA GLY A 57 2.11 -6.00 17.55
C GLY A 57 3.22 -6.17 18.60
N LYS A 58 4.46 -5.80 18.26
CA LYS A 58 5.62 -5.92 19.12
C LYS A 58 6.61 -4.76 18.94
N ASP A 59 6.89 -4.41 17.70
CA ASP A 59 7.89 -3.43 17.35
C ASP A 59 7.22 -2.26 16.60
N LEU A 60 7.65 -1.04 16.90
CA LEU A 60 7.18 0.19 16.27
C LEU A 60 8.26 0.74 15.34
N GLU A 61 7.94 0.84 14.06
CA GLU A 61 8.72 1.59 13.09
C GLU A 61 8.14 3.00 12.92
N ILE A 62 8.99 4.00 13.05
CA ILE A 62 8.70 5.39 12.68
C ILE A 62 9.44 5.68 11.39
N MET A 63 8.71 6.06 10.35
CA MET A 63 9.27 6.40 9.05
C MET A 63 8.97 7.85 8.72
N VAL A 64 9.98 8.57 8.24
CA VAL A 64 9.82 9.92 7.68
C VAL A 64 10.07 9.86 6.19
N THR A 65 9.06 10.23 5.41
CA THR A 65 9.10 10.17 3.94
C THR A 65 9.87 11.34 3.36
N GLY A 66 10.65 11.06 2.29
CA GLY A 66 11.40 12.06 1.55
C GLY A 66 10.66 12.53 0.28
N TYR A 67 11.22 13.56 -0.38
CA TYR A 67 10.63 14.13 -1.60
C TYR A 67 10.42 13.09 -2.72
N VAL A 68 11.38 12.19 -2.93
CA VAL A 68 11.29 11.15 -3.97
C VAL A 68 10.15 10.17 -3.68
N HIS A 69 9.98 9.80 -2.42
CA HIS A 69 8.86 8.96 -1.97
C HIS A 69 7.52 9.61 -2.35
N GLU A 70 7.31 10.86 -1.92
CA GLU A 70 6.05 11.59 -2.18
C GLU A 70 5.81 11.79 -3.69
N TYR A 71 6.85 12.07 -4.47
CA TYR A 71 6.74 12.19 -5.92
C TYR A 71 6.32 10.88 -6.59
N LEU A 72 6.91 9.75 -6.20
CA LEU A 72 6.55 8.43 -6.71
C LEU A 72 5.13 8.03 -6.29
N LYS A 73 4.73 8.34 -5.05
CA LYS A 73 3.36 8.13 -4.56
C LYS A 73 2.35 8.89 -5.43
N GLU A 74 2.62 10.18 -5.72
CA GLU A 74 1.76 10.99 -6.56
C GLU A 74 1.66 10.44 -7.99
N LEU A 75 2.78 10.06 -8.61
CA LEU A 75 2.78 9.46 -9.95
C LEU A 75 1.99 8.16 -9.99
N LEU A 76 2.20 7.29 -9.00
CA LEU A 76 1.51 6.00 -8.93
C LEU A 76 0.01 6.20 -8.73
N GLY A 77 -0.39 7.17 -7.90
CA GLY A 77 -1.78 7.58 -7.74
C GLY A 77 -2.42 8.06 -9.04
N LYS A 78 -1.70 8.85 -9.86
CA LYS A 78 -2.16 9.28 -11.20
C LYS A 78 -2.34 8.10 -12.15
N ILE A 79 -1.40 7.14 -12.14
CA ILE A 79 -1.48 5.93 -12.99
C ILE A 79 -2.70 5.10 -12.59
N VAL A 80 -2.88 4.82 -11.30
CA VAL A 80 -4.02 4.05 -10.79
C VAL A 80 -5.35 4.74 -11.14
N SER A 81 -5.43 6.06 -10.94
CA SER A 81 -6.62 6.85 -11.28
C SER A 81 -6.95 6.81 -12.77
N ALA A 82 -5.94 6.86 -13.63
CA ALA A 82 -6.13 6.74 -15.08
C ALA A 82 -6.67 5.36 -15.46
N VAL A 83 -6.14 4.29 -14.85
CA VAL A 83 -6.61 2.91 -15.10
C VAL A 83 -8.05 2.73 -14.61
N ILE A 84 -8.40 3.21 -13.41
CA ILE A 84 -9.75 3.17 -12.86
C ILE A 84 -10.73 3.85 -13.83
N MET A 85 -10.38 5.05 -14.30
CA MET A 85 -11.20 5.80 -15.26
C MET A 85 -11.28 5.09 -16.62
N GLY A 86 -10.16 4.61 -17.15
CA GLY A 86 -10.11 3.97 -18.47
C GLY A 86 -10.86 2.64 -18.54
N ARG A 87 -10.95 1.93 -17.44
CA ARG A 87 -11.70 0.66 -17.32
C ARG A 87 -13.12 0.82 -16.78
N ASP A 88 -13.56 2.05 -16.53
CA ASP A 88 -14.88 2.37 -15.97
C ASP A 88 -15.15 1.64 -14.63
N LEU A 89 -14.14 1.59 -13.76
CA LEU A 89 -14.26 0.95 -12.45
C LEU A 89 -14.83 1.92 -11.40
N ASP A 90 -15.76 1.46 -10.58
CA ASP A 90 -16.13 2.20 -9.35
C ASP A 90 -15.12 1.91 -8.26
N SER A 91 -14.74 2.93 -7.50
CA SER A 91 -13.78 2.81 -6.40
C SER A 91 -13.90 3.95 -5.40
N VAL A 92 -13.36 3.73 -4.21
CA VAL A 92 -13.07 4.79 -3.24
C VAL A 92 -11.63 4.64 -2.82
N GLY A 93 -10.81 5.67 -3.07
CA GLY A 93 -9.40 5.72 -2.70
C GLY A 93 -9.14 6.70 -1.56
N SER A 94 -8.11 6.43 -0.76
CA SER A 94 -7.55 7.33 0.22
C SER A 94 -6.02 7.20 0.27
N GLY A 95 -5.35 8.26 0.70
CA GLY A 95 -3.93 8.26 1.01
C GLY A 95 -3.71 8.58 2.48
N GLU A 96 -2.57 8.17 3.02
CA GLU A 96 -2.14 8.54 4.36
C GLU A 96 -3.16 8.21 5.46
N THR A 97 -3.85 7.08 5.28
CA THR A 97 -4.89 6.65 6.23
C THR A 97 -4.32 5.60 7.17
N THR A 98 -4.51 5.82 8.45
CA THR A 98 -4.13 4.86 9.49
C THR A 98 -5.15 3.73 9.57
N TRP A 99 -4.70 2.52 9.32
CA TRP A 99 -5.49 1.29 9.45
C TRP A 99 -5.03 0.53 10.69
N LYS A 100 -5.98 0.18 11.56
CA LYS A 100 -5.70 -0.55 12.80
C LYS A 100 -6.52 -1.84 12.90
N THR A 101 -5.90 -2.86 13.50
CA THR A 101 -6.58 -4.02 14.08
C THR A 101 -6.70 -3.81 15.59
N GLU A 102 -6.97 -4.88 16.37
CA GLU A 102 -6.95 -4.82 17.82
C GLU A 102 -5.53 -4.74 18.41
N ILE A 103 -4.51 -5.16 17.64
CA ILE A 103 -3.13 -5.34 18.12
C ILE A 103 -2.06 -4.85 17.16
N ARG A 104 -2.41 -4.36 15.97
CA ARG A 104 -1.48 -3.89 14.95
C ARG A 104 -2.02 -2.67 14.23
N GLY A 105 -1.14 -1.91 13.61
CA GLY A 105 -1.56 -0.77 12.81
C GLY A 105 -0.47 -0.25 11.91
N LEU A 106 -0.88 0.36 10.79
CA LEU A 106 0.02 1.04 9.87
C LEU A 106 -0.72 2.17 9.13
N GLU A 107 0.06 3.07 8.58
CA GLU A 107 -0.40 4.09 7.65
C GLU A 107 0.12 3.77 6.26
N ALA A 108 -0.78 3.36 5.36
CA ALA A 108 -0.45 3.02 3.98
C ALA A 108 -0.34 4.28 3.11
N ASP A 109 0.53 4.27 2.10
CA ASP A 109 0.70 5.41 1.18
C ASP A 109 -0.55 5.68 0.36
N LEU A 110 -1.14 4.65 -0.25
CA LEU A 110 -2.41 4.72 -0.97
C LEU A 110 -3.24 3.46 -0.70
N THR A 111 -4.55 3.63 -0.57
CA THR A 111 -5.48 2.51 -0.40
C THR A 111 -6.72 2.70 -1.26
N TYR A 112 -7.32 1.58 -1.70
CA TYR A 112 -8.51 1.59 -2.55
C TYR A 112 -9.48 0.49 -2.13
N CYS A 113 -10.77 0.81 -2.19
CA CYS A 113 -11.87 -0.14 -2.12
C CYS A 113 -12.46 -0.31 -3.51
N PHE A 114 -12.64 -1.55 -3.96
CA PHE A 114 -13.25 -1.95 -5.22
C PHE A 114 -14.50 -2.81 -5.04
N GLU A 115 -14.59 -3.53 -3.90
CA GLU A 115 -15.76 -4.35 -3.61
C GLU A 115 -17.01 -3.47 -3.41
N PRO A 116 -18.13 -3.76 -4.09
CA PRO A 116 -19.33 -2.88 -4.10
C PRO A 116 -19.85 -2.52 -2.70
N GLU A 117 -19.82 -3.48 -1.77
CA GLU A 117 -20.25 -3.26 -0.40
C GLU A 117 -19.33 -2.27 0.34
N LYS A 118 -18.01 -2.41 0.16
CA LYS A 118 -17.03 -1.51 0.75
C LYS A 118 -17.14 -0.10 0.16
N ILE A 119 -17.33 0.02 -1.15
CA ILE A 119 -17.59 1.31 -1.81
C ILE A 119 -18.82 1.97 -1.22
N ARG A 120 -19.92 1.23 -1.06
CA ARG A 120 -21.17 1.73 -0.47
C ARG A 120 -20.96 2.24 0.96
N MET A 121 -20.26 1.47 1.79
CA MET A 121 -19.92 1.84 3.18
C MET A 121 -19.07 3.12 3.20
N ALA A 122 -17.98 3.16 2.43
CA ALA A 122 -17.08 4.31 2.36
C ALA A 122 -17.83 5.58 1.89
N LYS A 123 -18.62 5.49 0.80
CA LYS A 123 -19.42 6.63 0.31
C LYS A 123 -20.45 7.12 1.36
N ALA A 124 -21.07 6.21 2.12
CA ALA A 124 -21.99 6.58 3.21
C ALA A 124 -21.27 7.29 4.37
N ALA A 125 -20.06 6.86 4.74
CA ALA A 125 -19.24 7.54 5.74
C ALA A 125 -18.80 8.93 5.26
N LEU A 126 -18.32 9.03 4.03
CA LEU A 126 -17.90 10.30 3.40
C LEU A 126 -19.06 11.29 3.29
N ALA A 127 -20.27 10.85 2.95
CA ALA A 127 -21.44 11.72 2.82
C ALA A 127 -21.80 12.44 4.14
N ARG A 128 -21.47 11.85 5.30
CA ARG A 128 -21.66 12.47 6.61
C ARG A 128 -20.37 13.07 7.20
N LEU A 129 -19.28 13.06 6.42
CA LEU A 129 -17.94 13.55 6.83
C LEU A 129 -17.49 12.92 8.15
N SER A 130 -17.68 11.60 8.28
CA SER A 130 -17.28 10.89 9.49
C SER A 130 -15.77 11.00 9.74
N LYS A 131 -15.43 11.28 11.00
CA LYS A 131 -14.04 11.29 11.49
C LYS A 131 -13.67 10.01 12.23
N ASP A 132 -14.63 9.08 12.37
CA ASP A 132 -14.39 7.80 13.03
C ASP A 132 -13.82 6.80 12.00
N PRO A 133 -12.58 6.33 12.16
CA PRO A 133 -11.99 5.33 11.27
C PRO A 133 -12.81 4.02 11.19
N ALA A 134 -13.55 3.68 12.24
CA ALA A 134 -14.40 2.48 12.28
C ALA A 134 -15.58 2.53 11.29
N ASP A 135 -15.94 3.71 10.82
CA ASP A 135 -17.00 3.89 9.81
C ASP A 135 -16.53 3.51 8.38
N TYR A 136 -15.24 3.40 8.18
CA TYR A 136 -14.65 3.10 6.87
C TYR A 136 -14.28 1.62 6.76
N PRO A 137 -14.58 0.98 5.61
CA PRO A 137 -14.19 -0.41 5.39
C PRO A 137 -12.68 -0.51 5.19
N ARG A 138 -12.10 -1.63 5.60
CA ARG A 138 -10.70 -1.95 5.31
C ARG A 138 -10.49 -2.05 3.79
N PRO A 139 -9.35 -1.57 3.26
CA PRO A 139 -9.14 -1.51 1.82
C PRO A 139 -9.03 -2.90 1.18
N ASP A 140 -9.26 -2.95 -0.12
CA ASP A 140 -9.05 -4.14 -0.96
C ASP A 140 -7.63 -4.16 -1.53
N LEU A 141 -7.11 -2.99 -1.88
CA LEU A 141 -5.76 -2.77 -2.38
C LEU A 141 -5.05 -1.76 -1.50
N ALA A 142 -3.83 -2.08 -1.08
CA ALA A 142 -2.87 -1.15 -0.49
C ALA A 142 -1.63 -1.01 -1.40
N ILE A 143 -1.09 0.20 -1.46
CA ILE A 143 0.11 0.50 -2.25
C ILE A 143 1.13 1.17 -1.33
N GLU A 144 2.36 0.67 -1.37
CA GLU A 144 3.49 1.13 -0.57
C GLU A 144 4.66 1.56 -1.44
N ILE A 145 5.28 2.66 -1.09
CA ILE A 145 6.53 3.14 -1.70
C ILE A 145 7.68 2.83 -0.75
N ASP A 146 8.51 1.87 -1.11
CA ASP A 146 9.63 1.41 -0.29
C ASP A 146 10.97 1.97 -0.80
N MET A 147 11.36 3.16 -0.34
CA MET A 147 12.66 3.74 -0.67
C MET A 147 13.79 3.13 0.17
N SER A 148 13.47 2.58 1.33
CA SER A 148 14.35 1.83 2.23
C SER A 148 13.65 0.57 2.75
N PRO A 149 14.41 -0.48 3.20
CA PRO A 149 13.80 -1.73 3.65
C PRO A 149 12.92 -1.52 4.89
N PRO A 150 11.68 -2.07 4.91
CA PRO A 150 10.86 -2.09 6.11
C PRO A 150 11.56 -2.88 7.23
N GLN A 151 11.37 -2.45 8.48
CA GLN A 151 12.03 -3.02 9.65
C GLN A 151 11.07 -3.81 10.55
N VAL A 152 9.77 -3.80 10.22
CA VAL A 152 8.69 -4.54 10.91
C VAL A 152 7.95 -5.43 9.91
N ASP A 153 7.19 -6.40 10.42
CA ASP A 153 6.45 -7.38 9.60
C ASP A 153 5.15 -6.78 9.04
N ARG A 154 5.25 -5.97 7.98
CA ARG A 154 4.08 -5.39 7.32
C ARG A 154 3.14 -6.43 6.69
N PRO A 155 3.62 -7.52 6.03
CA PRO A 155 2.73 -8.57 5.55
C PRO A 155 1.78 -9.10 6.62
N ALA A 156 2.26 -9.32 7.85
CA ALA A 156 1.40 -9.77 8.95
C ALA A 156 0.31 -8.74 9.30
N ILE A 157 0.61 -7.44 9.21
CA ILE A 157 -0.39 -6.37 9.44
C ILE A 157 -1.46 -6.41 8.35
N TYR A 158 -1.05 -6.49 7.07
CA TYR A 158 -1.99 -6.55 5.94
C TYR A 158 -2.84 -7.82 5.94
N THR A 159 -2.27 -8.96 6.37
CA THR A 159 -3.03 -10.21 6.56
C THR A 159 -4.13 -10.02 7.61
N ASP A 160 -3.82 -9.43 8.76
CA ASP A 160 -4.79 -9.18 9.83
C ASP A 160 -5.87 -8.15 9.42
N LEU A 161 -5.51 -7.20 8.57
CA LEU A 161 -6.46 -6.26 7.97
C LEU A 161 -7.32 -6.92 6.87
N GLY A 162 -6.91 -8.08 6.35
CA GLY A 162 -7.59 -8.77 5.25
C GLY A 162 -7.48 -8.04 3.91
N VAL A 163 -6.36 -7.33 3.68
CA VAL A 163 -6.10 -6.63 2.42
C VAL A 163 -5.81 -7.65 1.34
N ALA A 164 -6.66 -7.72 0.32
CA ALA A 164 -6.61 -8.78 -0.68
C ALA A 164 -5.43 -8.65 -1.66
N GLU A 165 -4.96 -7.43 -1.89
CA GLU A 165 -3.83 -7.16 -2.79
C GLU A 165 -2.96 -6.03 -2.21
N VAL A 166 -1.63 -6.22 -2.26
CA VAL A 166 -0.64 -5.23 -1.84
C VAL A 166 0.35 -4.99 -2.98
N TRP A 167 0.58 -3.74 -3.32
CA TRP A 167 1.63 -3.35 -4.23
C TRP A 167 2.79 -2.74 -3.45
N ARG A 168 4.02 -3.10 -3.81
CA ARG A 168 5.21 -2.49 -3.25
C ARG A 168 6.13 -1.98 -4.36
N LEU A 169 6.27 -0.67 -4.45
CA LEU A 169 7.23 -0.02 -5.36
C LEU A 169 8.57 0.15 -4.65
N VAL A 170 9.51 -0.74 -4.95
CA VAL A 170 10.83 -0.78 -4.30
C VAL A 170 11.80 0.13 -5.03
N GLN A 171 12.29 1.17 -4.35
CA GLN A 171 13.25 2.18 -4.85
C GLN A 171 12.86 2.80 -6.21
N GLY A 172 11.56 2.85 -6.52
CA GLY A 172 11.07 3.35 -7.80
C GLY A 172 11.44 2.51 -9.03
N ARG A 173 11.97 1.29 -8.82
CA ARG A 173 12.56 0.45 -9.89
C ARG A 173 11.89 -0.91 -10.07
N VAL A 174 11.32 -1.45 -9.01
CA VAL A 174 10.67 -2.76 -9.01
C VAL A 174 9.30 -2.61 -8.41
N LEU A 175 8.25 -2.99 -9.15
CA LEU A 175 6.90 -3.09 -8.63
C LEU A 175 6.59 -4.56 -8.38
N ILE A 176 6.24 -4.88 -7.15
CA ILE A 176 5.81 -6.22 -6.73
C ILE A 176 4.32 -6.13 -6.44
N ILE A 177 3.53 -6.95 -7.12
CA ILE A 177 2.10 -7.13 -6.85
C ILE A 177 1.94 -8.43 -6.09
N GLU A 178 1.33 -8.40 -4.92
CA GLU A 178 1.14 -9.55 -4.06
C GLU A 178 -0.34 -9.73 -3.73
N GLN A 179 -0.81 -10.98 -3.75
CA GLN A 179 -2.20 -11.32 -3.44
C GLN A 179 -2.27 -12.24 -2.22
N LEU A 180 -3.21 -11.94 -1.32
CA LEU A 180 -3.49 -12.70 -0.11
C LEU A 180 -4.08 -14.06 -0.49
N GLN A 181 -3.51 -15.12 0.05
CA GLN A 181 -3.95 -16.48 -0.09
C GLN A 181 -4.83 -16.92 1.10
N ALA A 182 -5.54 -18.03 0.94
CA ALA A 182 -6.42 -18.57 1.97
C ALA A 182 -5.68 -18.98 3.26
N ASP A 183 -4.39 -19.29 3.18
CA ASP A 183 -3.53 -19.62 4.32
C ASP A 183 -2.96 -18.39 5.04
N GLY A 184 -3.30 -17.17 4.59
CA GLY A 184 -2.81 -15.90 5.13
C GLY A 184 -1.45 -15.48 4.61
N SER A 185 -0.85 -16.18 3.65
CA SER A 185 0.38 -15.76 2.98
C SER A 185 0.09 -14.82 1.80
N TYR A 186 1.07 -13.99 1.44
CA TYR A 186 1.06 -13.23 0.21
C TYR A 186 1.93 -13.91 -0.85
N VAL A 187 1.40 -14.00 -2.07
CA VAL A 187 2.11 -14.56 -3.22
C VAL A 187 2.22 -13.52 -4.31
N SER A 188 3.43 -13.34 -4.85
CA SER A 188 3.67 -12.43 -5.97
C SER A 188 2.96 -12.91 -7.23
N VAL A 189 2.32 -11.99 -7.93
CA VAL A 189 1.60 -12.20 -9.19
C VAL A 189 2.07 -11.20 -10.24
N GLU A 190 1.83 -11.51 -11.51
CA GLU A 190 2.22 -10.63 -12.62
C GLU A 190 1.22 -9.49 -12.87
N GLU A 191 -0.05 -9.72 -12.52
CA GLU A 191 -1.17 -8.84 -12.86
C GLU A 191 -2.07 -8.56 -11.64
N SER A 192 -2.50 -7.31 -11.51
CA SER A 192 -3.47 -6.89 -10.49
C SER A 192 -4.84 -7.51 -10.75
N ARG A 193 -5.44 -8.05 -9.69
CA ARG A 193 -6.80 -8.60 -9.75
C ARG A 193 -7.88 -7.54 -9.92
N TYR A 194 -7.66 -6.34 -9.35
CA TYR A 194 -8.64 -5.26 -9.39
C TYR A 194 -8.49 -4.38 -10.63
N LEU A 195 -7.25 -4.06 -10.97
CA LEU A 195 -6.97 -3.12 -12.07
C LEU A 195 -6.68 -3.83 -13.39
N GLN A 196 -6.38 -5.15 -13.37
CA GLN A 196 -6.03 -5.95 -14.55
C GLN A 196 -4.94 -5.27 -15.40
N VAL A 197 -3.89 -4.84 -14.71
CA VAL A 197 -2.67 -4.27 -15.30
C VAL A 197 -1.46 -5.02 -14.77
N ARG A 198 -0.42 -5.09 -15.58
CA ARG A 198 0.84 -5.77 -15.23
C ARG A 198 1.80 -4.80 -14.55
N ALA A 199 2.61 -5.33 -13.65
CA ALA A 199 3.64 -4.53 -12.96
C ALA A 199 4.59 -3.83 -13.95
N GLU A 200 4.94 -4.50 -15.08
CA GLU A 200 5.80 -3.94 -16.13
C GLU A 200 5.20 -2.70 -16.82
N ASP A 201 3.87 -2.66 -17.03
CA ASP A 201 3.19 -1.50 -17.61
C ASP A 201 3.24 -0.30 -16.68
N ILE A 202 3.00 -0.51 -15.39
CA ILE A 202 3.07 0.54 -14.39
C ILE A 202 4.50 1.09 -14.30
N LEU A 203 5.52 0.22 -14.25
CA LEU A 203 6.92 0.65 -14.22
C LEU A 203 7.33 1.42 -15.49
N ARG A 204 6.85 1.03 -16.64
CA ARG A 204 7.07 1.76 -17.90
C ARG A 204 6.53 3.19 -17.78
N TRP A 205 5.30 3.37 -17.30
CA TRP A 205 4.69 4.69 -17.12
C TRP A 205 5.42 5.54 -16.08
N LEU A 206 5.89 4.94 -14.98
CA LEU A 206 6.71 5.63 -13.99
C LEU A 206 8.04 6.13 -14.59
N ASN A 207 8.71 5.30 -15.38
CA ASN A 207 9.98 5.66 -16.03
C ASN A 207 9.81 6.76 -17.09
N GLU A 208 8.73 6.72 -17.88
CA GLU A 208 8.44 7.73 -18.89
C GLU A 208 8.14 9.10 -18.26
N ALA A 209 7.50 9.15 -17.09
CA ALA A 209 7.22 10.38 -16.36
C ALA A 209 8.47 11.18 -16.02
N ALA A 210 9.61 10.52 -15.78
CA ALA A 210 10.87 11.19 -15.43
C ALA A 210 11.49 11.99 -16.60
N THR A 211 11.11 11.69 -17.85
CA THR A 211 11.77 12.26 -19.05
C THR A 211 10.82 13.06 -19.94
N GLU A 212 9.54 12.96 -19.71
CA GLU A 212 8.52 13.61 -20.55
C GLU A 212 7.86 14.81 -19.84
N ARG A 213 7.33 15.76 -20.62
CA ARG A 213 6.51 16.83 -20.06
C ARG A 213 5.23 16.25 -19.44
N GLU A 214 4.93 16.59 -18.21
CA GLU A 214 3.80 16.04 -17.45
C GLU A 214 2.47 16.08 -18.24
N ALA A 215 2.15 17.20 -18.90
CA ALA A 215 0.91 17.31 -19.67
C ALA A 215 0.85 16.37 -20.89
N THR A 216 1.99 16.04 -21.49
CA THR A 216 2.06 15.08 -22.61
C THR A 216 1.95 13.67 -22.08
N TRP A 217 2.72 13.35 -21.06
CA TRP A 217 2.68 12.07 -20.35
C TRP A 217 1.27 11.74 -19.87
N SER A 218 0.60 12.66 -19.17
CA SER A 218 -0.76 12.44 -18.64
C SER A 218 -1.78 12.14 -19.75
N ARG A 219 -1.72 12.85 -20.90
CA ARG A 219 -2.62 12.58 -22.03
C ARG A 219 -2.39 11.18 -22.60
N ARG A 220 -1.13 10.78 -22.79
CA ARG A 220 -0.78 9.45 -23.29
C ARG A 220 -1.21 8.34 -22.30
N LEU A 221 -1.00 8.57 -21.00
CA LEU A 221 -1.43 7.67 -19.94
C LEU A 221 -2.95 7.44 -19.98
N ILE A 222 -3.75 8.50 -20.08
CA ILE A 222 -5.21 8.41 -20.17
C ILE A 222 -5.63 7.65 -21.45
N GLN A 223 -4.99 7.94 -22.60
CA GLN A 223 -5.28 7.25 -23.85
C GLN A 223 -4.98 5.75 -23.76
N TRP A 224 -3.84 5.38 -23.16
CA TRP A 224 -3.48 3.99 -22.91
C TRP A 224 -4.51 3.30 -22.01
N ALA A 225 -4.86 3.93 -20.91
CA ALA A 225 -5.82 3.38 -19.93
C ALA A 225 -7.21 3.16 -20.56
N MET A 226 -7.70 4.10 -21.40
CA MET A 226 -8.93 3.93 -22.16
C MET A 226 -8.87 2.74 -23.13
N GLY A 227 -7.69 2.45 -23.69
CA GLY A 227 -7.47 1.27 -24.52
C GLY A 227 -7.61 -0.05 -23.78
N LEU A 228 -7.39 -0.09 -22.46
CA LEU A 228 -7.58 -1.29 -21.63
C LEU A 228 -9.05 -1.72 -21.54
N GLY A 229 -9.98 -0.75 -21.48
CA GLY A 229 -11.42 -1.03 -21.40
C GLY A 229 -12.03 -1.66 -22.66
N HIS A 230 -11.32 -1.60 -23.79
CA HIS A 230 -11.81 -2.15 -25.07
C HIS A 230 -11.28 -3.58 -25.37
N GLN A 231 -10.47 -4.15 -24.47
CA GLN A 231 -9.87 -5.49 -24.62
C GLN A 231 -10.53 -6.56 -23.73
N ALA A 232 -11.57 -6.21 -23.01
CA ALA A 232 -12.31 -7.09 -22.09
C ALA A 232 -13.57 -7.69 -22.73
#